data_9478c22ee327ce92d24d3c0c8c38b4fe
#
_entry.id   9478c22ee327ce92d24d3c0c8c38b4fe
#
_cell.length_a   1.000
_cell.length_b   1.000
_cell.length_c   1.000
_cell.angle_alpha   90.00
_cell.angle_beta   90.00
_cell.angle_gamma   90.00
#
_symmetry.space_group_name_H-M   'P 1'
#
loop_
_entity.id
_entity.type
_entity.pdbx_description
1 polymer ?
#
loop_
_entity_poly.entity_id
_entity_poly.type
_entity_poly.pdbx_seq_one_letter_code
_entity_poly.pdbx_strand_id
1 'polypeptide(L)'
;MNTRKLAKDLFTAFGAQGVSFLASCITTLLVPKILGIEEFAYWQLFVFYTSYVSFFQLGLNDGVNLQHGGETLSEIDKGLIRSELLVGLGYQTVAALLIACYGFFLESDSGRAWVIVAAAVYLLLSNTAFYITYVFQAMNETRVASYSTIINRGFYLIALAVCLLLRVESFFPYVLLYLVAQTLSLCYSLWEGRVFLRAEKLTFKDALRETALSIKLGFVLTIANITGSLIIGISRIIIDSVWGLSAFGEVSLSLSIVNFALTFISQVAMVAFPALRLAGRDNEAYYYAQMRDLIGAILPVAFLFFAPIKWLVGIWLPQYSESLVYLAVLFPVCVFEAQADLVVVTFMKVRSEPKALFALNLAALGSCVLAQGIALVIIHTPFSVMVASLVGVFVRYAAGVHYLGTRYRSRNVRLAVCTLTVSILFMISACTMELPACFAVCVLLLAAHSFVNRAECGMLVEKAKQLAGEKRSR
;
A
#
# COMPACT_ATOMS: atom_id res chain seq x y z
N MET A 1 -13.71 23.21 17.14
CA MET A 1 -13.33 21.78 17.11
C MET A 1 -12.88 21.36 18.50
N ASN A 2 -13.46 20.32 19.09
CA ASN A 2 -13.14 19.93 20.47
C ASN A 2 -11.76 19.23 20.48
N THR A 3 -10.72 19.92 20.99
CA THR A 3 -9.32 19.42 21.02
C THR A 3 -9.18 18.08 21.73
N ARG A 4 -10.03 17.81 22.74
CA ARG A 4 -10.05 16.54 23.47
C ARG A 4 -10.60 15.39 22.62
N LYS A 5 -11.61 15.63 21.77
CA LYS A 5 -12.13 14.65 20.80
C LYS A 5 -11.03 14.33 19.76
N LEU A 6 -10.41 15.35 19.19
CA LEU A 6 -9.33 15.19 18.20
C LEU A 6 -8.16 14.38 18.76
N ALA A 7 -7.70 14.69 19.97
CA ALA A 7 -6.61 13.95 20.61
C ALA A 7 -6.97 12.46 20.83
N LYS A 8 -8.22 12.17 21.24
CA LYS A 8 -8.70 10.80 21.44
C LYS A 8 -8.80 10.04 20.11
N ASP A 9 -9.28 10.68 19.07
CA ASP A 9 -9.42 10.08 17.74
C ASP A 9 -8.04 9.78 17.13
N LEU A 10 -7.08 10.69 17.26
CA LEU A 10 -5.68 10.47 16.88
C LEU A 10 -5.06 9.32 17.65
N PHE A 11 -5.22 9.27 18.98
CA PHE A 11 -4.67 8.18 19.80
C PHE A 11 -5.26 6.82 19.39
N THR A 12 -6.57 6.75 19.10
CA THR A 12 -7.22 5.53 18.64
C THR A 12 -6.72 5.11 17.25
N ALA A 13 -6.52 6.07 16.35
CA ALA A 13 -5.97 5.82 15.01
C ALA A 13 -4.53 5.30 15.10
N PHE A 14 -3.67 5.90 15.92
CA PHE A 14 -2.31 5.39 16.17
C PHE A 14 -2.31 4.00 16.80
N GLY A 15 -3.22 3.73 17.73
CA GLY A 15 -3.40 2.39 18.30
C GLY A 15 -3.78 1.35 17.25
N ALA A 16 -4.72 1.67 16.36
CA ALA A 16 -5.12 0.80 15.25
C ALA A 16 -3.95 0.52 14.30
N GLN A 17 -3.13 1.53 13.99
CA GLN A 17 -1.93 1.35 13.17
C GLN A 17 -0.86 0.51 13.87
N GLY A 18 -0.69 0.68 15.18
CA GLY A 18 0.22 -0.15 15.99
C GLY A 18 -0.17 -1.64 15.95
N VAL A 19 -1.43 -1.97 16.13
CA VAL A 19 -1.95 -3.34 16.02
C VAL A 19 -1.76 -3.90 14.60
N SER A 20 -2.04 -3.10 13.57
CA SER A 20 -1.85 -3.49 12.16
C SER A 20 -0.37 -3.76 11.86
N PHE A 21 0.52 -2.95 12.40
CA PHE A 21 1.95 -3.11 12.28
C PHE A 21 2.45 -4.40 12.94
N LEU A 22 2.03 -4.68 14.16
CA LEU A 22 2.38 -5.93 14.86
C LEU A 22 1.86 -7.16 14.09
N ALA A 23 0.64 -7.11 13.57
CA ALA A 23 0.10 -8.17 12.74
C ALA A 23 0.95 -8.39 11.48
N SER A 24 1.37 -7.31 10.81
CA SER A 24 2.26 -7.40 9.64
C SER A 24 3.63 -7.98 9.98
N CYS A 25 4.25 -7.59 11.10
CA CYS A 25 5.50 -8.16 11.59
C CYS A 25 5.41 -9.68 11.75
N ILE A 26 4.40 -10.13 12.49
CA ILE A 26 4.21 -11.55 12.79
C ILE A 26 3.92 -12.33 11.51
N THR A 27 3.04 -11.81 10.66
CA THR A 27 2.71 -12.46 9.39
C THR A 27 3.93 -12.57 8.48
N THR A 28 4.76 -11.52 8.39
CA THR A 28 5.93 -11.52 7.50
C THR A 28 7.08 -12.38 7.99
N LEU A 29 7.30 -12.46 9.32
CA LEU A 29 8.48 -13.12 9.88
C LEU A 29 8.20 -14.52 10.41
N LEU A 30 7.01 -14.80 10.95
CA LEU A 30 6.71 -16.06 11.60
C LEU A 30 5.90 -17.03 10.74
N VAL A 31 4.95 -16.52 9.94
CA VAL A 31 4.12 -17.38 9.08
C VAL A 31 4.97 -18.16 8.07
N PRO A 32 5.92 -17.57 7.33
CA PRO A 32 6.75 -18.32 6.38
C PRO A 32 7.67 -19.34 7.06
N LYS A 33 7.94 -19.20 8.36
CA LYS A 33 8.75 -20.15 9.11
C LYS A 33 8.01 -21.46 9.39
N ILE A 34 6.69 -21.40 9.55
CA ILE A 34 5.85 -22.56 9.87
C ILE A 34 5.25 -23.15 8.63
N LEU A 35 4.73 -22.31 7.74
CA LEU A 35 4.28 -22.74 6.42
C LEU A 35 5.48 -23.08 5.54
N GLY A 36 5.46 -24.21 4.86
CA GLY A 36 6.41 -24.50 3.78
C GLY A 36 6.27 -23.50 2.61
N ILE A 37 7.18 -23.54 1.65
CA ILE A 37 7.22 -22.57 0.53
C ILE A 37 5.88 -22.55 -0.23
N GLU A 38 5.32 -23.72 -0.54
CA GLU A 38 4.09 -23.86 -1.29
C GLU A 38 2.86 -23.35 -0.52
N GLU A 39 2.71 -23.76 0.74
CA GLU A 39 1.61 -23.32 1.62
C GLU A 39 1.65 -21.80 1.86
N PHE A 40 2.85 -21.26 2.05
CA PHE A 40 3.05 -19.82 2.16
C PHE A 40 2.74 -19.09 0.86
N ALA A 41 3.01 -19.72 -0.30
CA ALA A 41 2.68 -19.12 -1.59
C ALA A 41 1.16 -19.03 -1.80
N TYR A 42 0.36 -20.03 -1.41
CA TYR A 42 -1.12 -19.93 -1.40
C TYR A 42 -1.60 -18.83 -0.46
N TRP A 43 -1.02 -18.72 0.74
CA TRP A 43 -1.32 -17.60 1.64
C TRP A 43 -1.02 -16.24 0.99
N GLN A 44 0.13 -16.10 0.36
CA GLN A 44 0.52 -14.86 -0.33
C GLN A 44 -0.37 -14.56 -1.55
N LEU A 45 -0.85 -15.59 -2.22
CA LEU A 45 -1.78 -15.46 -3.34
C LEU A 45 -3.14 -14.92 -2.84
N PHE A 46 -3.62 -15.42 -1.70
CA PHE A 46 -4.81 -14.87 -1.03
C PHE A 46 -4.61 -13.39 -0.67
N VAL A 47 -3.51 -13.04 0.00
CA VAL A 47 -3.19 -11.66 0.37
C VAL A 47 -3.09 -10.77 -0.88
N PHE A 48 -2.51 -11.29 -1.96
CA PHE A 48 -2.42 -10.58 -3.24
C PHE A 48 -3.80 -10.28 -3.82
N TYR A 49 -4.69 -11.27 -3.94
CA TYR A 49 -6.04 -11.04 -4.46
C TYR A 49 -6.85 -10.10 -3.58
N THR A 50 -6.75 -10.23 -2.25
CA THR A 50 -7.46 -9.36 -1.31
C THR A 50 -7.00 -7.90 -1.38
N SER A 51 -5.76 -7.64 -1.82
CA SER A 51 -5.27 -6.26 -2.01
C SER A 51 -5.95 -5.51 -3.17
N TYR A 52 -6.59 -6.23 -4.08
CA TYR A 52 -7.29 -5.66 -5.25
C TYR A 52 -8.82 -5.67 -5.14
N VAL A 53 -9.40 -6.18 -4.07
CA VAL A 53 -10.88 -6.25 -3.93
C VAL A 53 -11.54 -4.87 -3.92
N SER A 54 -10.83 -3.82 -3.50
CA SER A 54 -11.32 -2.44 -3.54
C SER A 54 -11.59 -1.94 -4.96
N PHE A 55 -11.02 -2.57 -6.02
CA PHE A 55 -11.35 -2.28 -7.41
C PHE A 55 -12.84 -2.45 -7.71
N PHE A 56 -13.45 -3.47 -7.11
CA PHE A 56 -14.87 -3.79 -7.33
C PHE A 56 -15.83 -2.78 -6.68
N GLN A 57 -15.33 -1.81 -5.92
CA GLN A 57 -16.12 -0.66 -5.46
C GLN A 57 -16.31 0.41 -6.54
N LEU A 58 -15.52 0.37 -7.63
CA LEU A 58 -15.57 1.28 -8.77
C LEU A 58 -15.49 2.76 -8.41
N GLY A 59 -14.98 3.09 -7.22
CA GLY A 59 -14.89 4.47 -6.72
C GLY A 59 -16.06 4.92 -5.84
N LEU A 60 -17.00 4.06 -5.52
CA LEU A 60 -18.16 4.41 -4.69
C LEU A 60 -17.75 5.04 -3.36
N ASN A 61 -16.78 4.47 -2.65
CA ASN A 61 -16.31 4.99 -1.37
C ASN A 61 -15.66 6.38 -1.49
N ASP A 62 -14.80 6.55 -2.49
CA ASP A 62 -14.16 7.85 -2.75
C ASP A 62 -15.21 8.90 -3.15
N GLY A 63 -16.24 8.48 -3.92
CA GLY A 63 -17.36 9.34 -4.29
C GLY A 63 -18.18 9.81 -3.11
N VAL A 64 -18.55 8.91 -2.21
CA VAL A 64 -19.28 9.24 -0.98
C VAL A 64 -18.46 10.23 -0.12
N ASN A 65 -17.16 10.01 -0.01
CA ASN A 65 -16.29 10.92 0.75
C ASN A 65 -16.19 12.31 0.10
N LEU A 66 -16.23 12.39 -1.24
CA LEU A 66 -16.22 13.66 -1.96
C LEU A 66 -17.56 14.40 -1.88
N GLN A 67 -18.68 13.68 -1.86
CA GLN A 67 -20.03 14.27 -1.79
C GLN A 67 -20.37 14.73 -0.37
N HIS A 68 -20.14 13.89 0.61
CA HIS A 68 -20.60 14.05 1.99
C HIS A 68 -19.49 14.47 2.96
N GLY A 69 -18.31 14.82 2.44
CA GLY A 69 -17.16 15.23 3.26
C GLY A 69 -17.43 16.48 4.07
N GLY A 70 -17.49 16.34 5.41
CA GLY A 70 -17.75 17.43 6.35
C GLY A 70 -19.20 17.53 6.83
N GLU A 71 -20.14 16.76 6.29
CA GLU A 71 -21.51 16.66 6.80
C GLU A 71 -21.54 16.00 8.19
N THR A 72 -22.55 16.32 8.94
CA THR A 72 -22.83 15.68 10.24
C THR A 72 -23.87 14.57 10.08
N LEU A 73 -24.00 13.69 11.11
CA LEU A 73 -24.98 12.59 11.11
C LEU A 73 -26.44 13.09 10.99
N SER A 74 -26.70 14.35 11.34
CA SER A 74 -28.02 15.00 11.24
C SER A 74 -28.28 15.56 9.83
N GLU A 75 -27.26 15.88 9.07
CA GLU A 75 -27.34 16.48 7.75
C GLU A 75 -27.35 15.42 6.64
N ILE A 76 -26.63 14.32 6.83
CA ILE A 76 -26.50 13.26 5.83
C ILE A 76 -27.83 12.56 5.57
N ASP A 77 -28.16 12.33 4.29
CA ASP A 77 -29.33 11.54 3.91
C ASP A 77 -29.05 10.02 4.13
N LYS A 78 -29.64 9.53 5.23
CA LYS A 78 -29.48 8.13 5.65
C LYS A 78 -30.12 7.15 4.66
N GLY A 79 -31.20 7.55 3.99
CA GLY A 79 -31.89 6.75 2.97
C GLY A 79 -31.03 6.58 1.72
N LEU A 80 -30.33 7.66 1.32
CA LEU A 80 -29.35 7.63 0.24
C LEU A 80 -28.21 6.66 0.56
N ILE A 81 -27.57 6.80 1.72
CA ILE A 81 -26.45 5.92 2.16
C ILE A 81 -26.89 4.45 2.17
N ARG A 82 -28.09 4.13 2.70
CA ARG A 82 -28.63 2.77 2.64
C ARG A 82 -28.79 2.27 1.22
N SER A 83 -29.33 3.13 0.35
CA SER A 83 -29.64 2.76 -1.03
C SER A 83 -28.38 2.51 -1.85
N GLU A 84 -27.36 3.34 -1.69
CA GLU A 84 -26.05 3.16 -2.32
C GLU A 84 -25.34 1.90 -1.82
N LEU A 85 -25.41 1.60 -0.50
CA LEU A 85 -24.88 0.36 0.06
C LEU A 85 -25.53 -0.86 -0.59
N LEU A 86 -26.86 -0.87 -0.75
CA LEU A 86 -27.60 -2.00 -1.34
C LEU A 86 -27.29 -2.17 -2.83
N VAL A 87 -27.23 -1.10 -3.60
CA VAL A 87 -26.85 -1.15 -5.02
C VAL A 87 -25.39 -1.61 -5.15
N GLY A 88 -24.49 -1.05 -4.33
CA GLY A 88 -23.09 -1.44 -4.26
C GLY A 88 -22.92 -2.94 -3.95
N LEU A 89 -23.62 -3.41 -2.93
CA LEU A 89 -23.61 -4.82 -2.56
C LEU A 89 -24.15 -5.71 -3.70
N GLY A 90 -25.18 -5.26 -4.42
CA GLY A 90 -25.78 -5.98 -5.54
C GLY A 90 -24.78 -6.30 -6.66
N TYR A 91 -24.13 -5.29 -7.24
CA TYR A 91 -23.18 -5.53 -8.35
C TYR A 91 -21.90 -6.22 -7.87
N GLN A 92 -21.45 -5.96 -6.62
CA GLN A 92 -20.31 -6.67 -6.04
C GLN A 92 -20.60 -8.14 -5.76
N THR A 93 -21.85 -8.48 -5.38
CA THR A 93 -22.28 -9.88 -5.25
C THR A 93 -22.20 -10.59 -6.59
N VAL A 94 -22.65 -9.96 -7.67
CA VAL A 94 -22.51 -10.54 -9.02
C VAL A 94 -21.04 -10.77 -9.37
N ALA A 95 -20.17 -9.79 -9.12
CA ALA A 95 -18.73 -9.95 -9.34
C ALA A 95 -18.12 -11.08 -8.49
N ALA A 96 -18.46 -11.15 -7.20
CA ALA A 96 -17.99 -12.20 -6.30
C ALA A 96 -18.46 -13.59 -6.74
N LEU A 97 -19.71 -13.73 -7.19
CA LEU A 97 -20.22 -14.99 -7.73
C LEU A 97 -19.47 -15.40 -9.01
N LEU A 98 -19.20 -14.47 -9.92
CA LEU A 98 -18.42 -14.78 -11.13
C LEU A 98 -16.99 -15.24 -10.78
N ILE A 99 -16.33 -14.57 -9.82
CA ILE A 99 -15.00 -14.97 -9.33
C ILE A 99 -15.06 -16.35 -8.67
N ALA A 100 -16.05 -16.59 -7.82
CA ALA A 100 -16.21 -17.89 -7.14
C ALA A 100 -16.52 -19.01 -8.14
N CYS A 101 -17.37 -18.76 -9.14
CA CYS A 101 -17.65 -19.72 -10.22
C CYS A 101 -16.38 -20.02 -11.03
N TYR A 102 -15.56 -19.02 -11.35
CA TYR A 102 -14.27 -19.23 -12.00
C TYR A 102 -13.38 -20.16 -11.15
N GLY A 103 -13.20 -19.85 -9.86
CA GLY A 103 -12.39 -20.67 -8.97
C GLY A 103 -12.92 -22.10 -8.82
N PHE A 104 -14.23 -22.29 -8.77
CA PHE A 104 -14.83 -23.62 -8.54
C PHE A 104 -14.86 -24.49 -9.80
N PHE A 105 -15.13 -23.92 -10.98
CA PHE A 105 -15.37 -24.68 -12.20
C PHE A 105 -14.21 -24.67 -13.21
N LEU A 106 -13.35 -23.64 -13.18
CA LEU A 106 -12.33 -23.44 -14.21
C LEU A 106 -10.89 -23.58 -13.67
N GLU A 107 -10.68 -23.45 -12.35
CA GLU A 107 -9.36 -23.62 -11.76
C GLU A 107 -9.10 -25.12 -11.48
N SER A 108 -7.97 -25.61 -11.97
CA SER A 108 -7.59 -27.02 -11.84
C SER A 108 -6.88 -27.33 -10.52
N ASP A 109 -6.18 -26.35 -9.98
CA ASP A 109 -5.47 -26.46 -8.70
C ASP A 109 -6.45 -26.19 -7.55
N SER A 110 -6.68 -27.21 -6.73
CA SER A 110 -7.61 -27.13 -5.61
C SER A 110 -7.23 -26.05 -4.58
N GLY A 111 -5.93 -25.84 -4.33
CA GLY A 111 -5.44 -24.79 -3.42
C GLY A 111 -5.75 -23.39 -3.98
N ARG A 112 -5.47 -23.16 -5.27
CA ARG A 112 -5.84 -21.91 -5.96
C ARG A 112 -7.34 -21.68 -6.00
N ALA A 113 -8.11 -22.73 -6.29
CA ALA A 113 -9.58 -22.67 -6.30
C ALA A 113 -10.10 -22.16 -4.95
N TRP A 114 -9.63 -22.72 -3.85
CA TRP A 114 -9.98 -22.27 -2.50
C TRP A 114 -9.58 -20.83 -2.23
N VAL A 115 -8.37 -20.41 -2.63
CA VAL A 115 -7.89 -19.02 -2.49
C VAL A 115 -8.80 -18.06 -3.25
N ILE A 116 -9.19 -18.39 -4.49
CA ILE A 116 -10.05 -17.54 -5.32
C ILE A 116 -11.45 -17.41 -4.69
N VAL A 117 -12.04 -18.52 -4.24
CA VAL A 117 -13.35 -18.51 -3.57
C VAL A 117 -13.28 -17.71 -2.26
N ALA A 118 -12.23 -17.89 -1.46
CA ALA A 118 -12.01 -17.13 -0.23
C ALA A 118 -11.84 -15.62 -0.51
N ALA A 119 -11.15 -15.25 -1.58
CA ALA A 119 -11.01 -13.86 -2.01
C ALA A 119 -12.35 -13.25 -2.47
N ALA A 120 -13.22 -14.03 -3.13
CA ALA A 120 -14.57 -13.61 -3.50
C ALA A 120 -15.45 -13.35 -2.26
N VAL A 121 -15.36 -14.20 -1.25
CA VAL A 121 -16.05 -13.98 0.05
C VAL A 121 -15.49 -12.74 0.74
N TYR A 122 -14.16 -12.60 0.79
CA TYR A 122 -13.51 -11.45 1.39
C TYR A 122 -13.91 -10.14 0.70
N LEU A 123 -14.09 -10.13 -0.62
CA LEU A 123 -14.54 -8.96 -1.39
C LEU A 123 -15.84 -8.41 -0.81
N LEU A 124 -16.86 -9.25 -0.58
CA LEU A 124 -18.14 -8.81 -0.04
C LEU A 124 -18.02 -8.31 1.39
N LEU A 125 -17.30 -9.05 2.24
CA LEU A 125 -17.12 -8.71 3.64
C LEU A 125 -16.37 -7.38 3.81
N SER A 126 -15.26 -7.22 3.09
CA SER A 126 -14.40 -6.05 3.24
C SER A 126 -15.01 -4.81 2.62
N ASN A 127 -15.55 -4.90 1.41
CA ASN A 127 -16.10 -3.73 0.72
C ASN A 127 -17.34 -3.19 1.42
N THR A 128 -18.19 -4.07 1.97
CA THR A 128 -19.34 -3.65 2.78
C THR A 128 -18.89 -2.93 4.06
N ALA A 129 -17.90 -3.48 4.77
CA ALA A 129 -17.34 -2.84 5.97
C ALA A 129 -16.67 -1.50 5.62
N PHE A 130 -15.90 -1.45 4.54
CA PHE A 130 -15.22 -0.22 4.09
C PHE A 130 -16.21 0.86 3.70
N TYR A 131 -17.30 0.54 2.98
CA TYR A 131 -18.30 1.54 2.63
C TYR A 131 -18.83 2.26 3.88
N ILE A 132 -19.26 1.50 4.89
CA ILE A 132 -19.79 2.06 6.14
C ILE A 132 -18.73 2.90 6.85
N THR A 133 -17.51 2.40 6.99
CA THR A 133 -16.43 3.14 7.66
C THR A 133 -16.02 4.39 6.90
N TYR A 134 -16.08 4.41 5.56
CA TYR A 134 -15.83 5.60 4.74
C TYR A 134 -16.91 6.67 4.91
N VAL A 135 -18.19 6.27 5.03
CA VAL A 135 -19.27 7.20 5.37
C VAL A 135 -19.00 7.89 6.71
N PHE A 136 -18.61 7.12 7.74
CA PHE A 136 -18.23 7.72 9.04
C PHE A 136 -17.00 8.61 8.96
N GLN A 137 -16.00 8.24 8.13
CA GLN A 137 -14.82 9.09 7.89
C GLN A 137 -15.20 10.40 7.21
N ALA A 138 -16.12 10.38 6.22
CA ALA A 138 -16.64 11.59 5.57
C ALA A 138 -17.27 12.55 6.58
N MET A 139 -17.95 12.02 7.59
CA MET A 139 -18.53 12.78 8.71
C MET A 139 -17.53 13.16 9.82
N ASN A 140 -16.22 12.96 9.62
CA ASN A 140 -15.17 13.15 10.64
C ASN A 140 -15.32 12.27 11.90
N GLU A 141 -16.05 11.15 11.81
CA GLU A 141 -16.15 10.12 12.86
C GLU A 141 -15.15 8.98 12.60
N THR A 142 -13.86 9.32 12.53
CA THR A 142 -12.77 8.39 12.19
C THR A 142 -12.60 7.26 13.21
N ARG A 143 -13.17 7.42 14.41
CA ARG A 143 -13.16 6.42 15.47
C ARG A 143 -13.77 5.09 15.03
N VAL A 144 -14.85 5.11 14.25
CA VAL A 144 -15.52 3.88 13.78
C VAL A 144 -14.58 3.07 12.90
N ALA A 145 -13.88 3.72 11.98
CA ALA A 145 -12.88 3.05 11.12
C ALA A 145 -11.69 2.50 11.95
N SER A 146 -11.24 3.24 12.95
CA SER A 146 -10.15 2.80 13.83
C SER A 146 -10.53 1.57 14.65
N TYR A 147 -11.71 1.52 15.25
CA TYR A 147 -12.17 0.35 15.99
C TYR A 147 -12.42 -0.85 15.07
N SER A 148 -13.00 -0.65 13.89
CA SER A 148 -13.15 -1.69 12.86
C SER A 148 -11.79 -2.33 12.54
N THR A 149 -10.75 -1.52 12.37
CA THR A 149 -9.37 -1.98 12.14
C THR A 149 -8.80 -2.73 13.35
N ILE A 150 -9.00 -2.21 14.57
CA ILE A 150 -8.52 -2.88 15.81
C ILE A 150 -9.19 -4.24 15.98
N ILE A 151 -10.49 -4.35 15.76
CA ILE A 151 -11.22 -5.61 15.84
C ILE A 151 -10.68 -6.61 14.82
N ASN A 152 -10.56 -6.18 13.55
CA ASN A 152 -10.04 -7.02 12.47
C ASN A 152 -8.62 -7.51 12.79
N ARG A 153 -7.69 -6.59 12.97
CA ARG A 153 -6.27 -6.91 13.13
C ARG A 153 -5.96 -7.51 14.49
N GLY A 154 -6.66 -7.07 15.54
CA GLY A 154 -6.49 -7.60 16.89
C GLY A 154 -6.96 -9.05 17.00
N PHE A 155 -8.16 -9.37 16.49
CA PHE A 155 -8.62 -10.76 16.45
C PHE A 155 -7.69 -11.64 15.59
N TYR A 156 -7.33 -11.16 14.39
CA TYR A 156 -6.43 -11.90 13.51
C TYR A 156 -5.07 -12.16 14.17
N LEU A 157 -4.53 -11.18 14.88
CA LEU A 157 -3.27 -11.33 15.61
C LEU A 157 -3.33 -12.44 16.68
N ILE A 158 -4.41 -12.48 17.47
CA ILE A 158 -4.64 -13.51 18.48
C ILE A 158 -4.80 -14.88 17.82
N ALA A 159 -5.63 -14.97 16.79
CA ALA A 159 -5.87 -16.21 16.05
C ALA A 159 -4.60 -16.73 15.38
N LEU A 160 -3.81 -15.83 14.78
CA LEU A 160 -2.50 -16.12 14.20
C LEU A 160 -1.54 -16.67 15.26
N ALA A 161 -1.47 -16.06 16.45
CA ALA A 161 -0.64 -16.55 17.53
C ALA A 161 -1.01 -17.99 17.95
N VAL A 162 -2.31 -18.31 17.97
CA VAL A 162 -2.78 -19.69 18.25
C VAL A 162 -2.32 -20.66 17.16
N CYS A 163 -2.48 -20.32 15.87
CA CYS A 163 -2.00 -21.16 14.76
C CYS A 163 -0.49 -21.41 14.84
N LEU A 164 0.29 -20.37 15.17
CA LEU A 164 1.74 -20.47 15.30
C LEU A 164 2.15 -21.36 16.50
N LEU A 165 1.46 -21.26 17.64
CA LEU A 165 1.70 -22.10 18.81
C LEU A 165 1.36 -23.58 18.54
N LEU A 166 0.28 -23.83 17.81
CA LEU A 166 -0.15 -25.17 17.40
C LEU A 166 0.65 -25.72 16.20
N ARG A 167 1.57 -24.93 15.63
CA ARG A 167 2.38 -25.26 14.44
C ARG A 167 1.52 -25.76 13.28
N VAL A 168 0.48 -25.01 12.94
CA VAL A 168 -0.41 -25.35 11.82
C VAL A 168 0.34 -25.09 10.51
N GLU A 169 0.64 -26.15 9.77
CA GLU A 169 1.45 -26.11 8.54
C GLU A 169 0.65 -25.90 7.26
N SER A 170 -0.69 -25.82 7.33
CA SER A 170 -1.56 -25.57 6.17
C SER A 170 -2.00 -24.11 6.12
N PHE A 171 -2.09 -23.53 4.91
CA PHE A 171 -2.54 -22.15 4.66
C PHE A 171 -4.02 -21.94 4.97
N PHE A 172 -4.83 -22.99 4.85
CA PHE A 172 -6.29 -22.91 4.95
C PHE A 172 -6.79 -22.30 6.26
N PRO A 173 -6.34 -22.70 7.47
CA PRO A 173 -6.76 -22.07 8.71
C PRO A 173 -6.38 -20.58 8.79
N TYR A 174 -5.25 -20.18 8.23
CA TYR A 174 -4.84 -18.77 8.21
C TYR A 174 -5.78 -17.91 7.36
N VAL A 175 -6.20 -18.41 6.19
CA VAL A 175 -7.18 -17.76 5.33
C VAL A 175 -8.54 -17.70 6.02
N LEU A 176 -9.00 -18.81 6.62
CA LEU A 176 -10.28 -18.87 7.30
C LEU A 176 -10.35 -17.88 8.47
N LEU A 177 -9.31 -17.81 9.31
CA LEU A 177 -9.25 -16.90 10.44
C LEU A 177 -9.17 -15.43 9.98
N TYR A 178 -8.54 -15.16 8.84
CA TYR A 178 -8.55 -13.83 8.23
C TYR A 178 -9.97 -13.43 7.78
N LEU A 179 -10.75 -14.36 7.21
CA LEU A 179 -12.16 -14.13 6.86
C LEU A 179 -13.02 -13.93 8.11
N VAL A 180 -12.81 -14.71 9.17
CA VAL A 180 -13.50 -14.52 10.46
C VAL A 180 -13.20 -13.14 11.05
N ALA A 181 -11.94 -12.72 11.04
CA ALA A 181 -11.54 -11.38 11.50
C ALA A 181 -12.26 -10.28 10.71
N GLN A 182 -12.38 -10.44 9.39
CA GLN A 182 -13.11 -9.50 8.54
C GLN A 182 -14.61 -9.52 8.79
N THR A 183 -15.18 -10.69 9.08
CA THR A 183 -16.59 -10.82 9.44
C THR A 183 -16.90 -10.10 10.77
N LEU A 184 -16.04 -10.23 11.77
CA LEU A 184 -16.19 -9.49 13.05
C LEU A 184 -16.11 -7.97 12.84
N SER A 185 -15.19 -7.51 12.00
CA SER A 185 -15.08 -6.11 11.61
C SER A 185 -16.33 -5.62 10.88
N LEU A 186 -16.88 -6.44 9.98
CA LEU A 186 -18.15 -6.14 9.30
C LEU A 186 -19.30 -6.08 10.28
N CYS A 187 -19.45 -7.04 11.19
CA CYS A 187 -20.49 -7.02 12.22
C CYS A 187 -20.45 -5.75 13.06
N TYR A 188 -19.26 -5.33 13.49
CA TYR A 188 -19.06 -4.05 14.19
C TYR A 188 -19.49 -2.86 13.32
N SER A 189 -19.04 -2.82 12.05
CA SER A 189 -19.36 -1.72 11.13
C SER A 189 -20.87 -1.64 10.85
N LEU A 190 -21.55 -2.77 10.69
CA LEU A 190 -23.02 -2.84 10.53
C LEU A 190 -23.75 -2.40 11.82
N TRP A 191 -23.21 -2.76 12.99
CA TRP A 191 -23.79 -2.35 14.26
C TRP A 191 -23.72 -0.83 14.47
N GLU A 192 -22.57 -0.20 14.17
CA GLU A 192 -22.45 1.28 14.17
C GLU A 192 -23.31 1.90 13.07
N GLY A 193 -23.30 1.31 11.87
CA GLY A 193 -24.06 1.75 10.70
C GLY A 193 -25.57 1.48 10.76
N ARG A 194 -26.10 0.90 11.87
CA ARG A 194 -27.53 0.60 12.01
C ARG A 194 -28.45 1.78 11.80
N VAL A 195 -27.95 3.00 12.05
CA VAL A 195 -28.68 4.23 11.83
C VAL A 195 -29.02 4.46 10.35
N PHE A 196 -28.13 4.05 9.44
CA PHE A 196 -28.36 4.08 8.00
C PHE A 196 -29.25 2.91 7.58
N LEU A 197 -29.02 1.70 8.09
CA LEU A 197 -29.72 0.50 7.70
C LEU A 197 -31.22 0.52 8.04
N ARG A 198 -31.62 1.33 9.03
CA ARG A 198 -33.03 1.48 9.44
C ARG A 198 -33.78 2.60 8.70
N ALA A 199 -33.06 3.45 7.97
CA ALA A 199 -33.67 4.53 7.21
C ALA A 199 -34.52 3.99 6.05
N GLU A 200 -35.50 4.74 5.57
CA GLU A 200 -36.22 4.38 4.37
C GLU A 200 -35.31 4.45 3.15
N LYS A 201 -35.32 3.43 2.31
CA LYS A 201 -34.53 3.38 1.07
C LYS A 201 -35.20 4.23 -0.01
N LEU A 202 -34.40 4.78 -0.91
CA LEU A 202 -34.86 5.46 -2.12
C LEU A 202 -35.53 4.46 -3.07
N THR A 203 -36.27 4.99 -4.06
CA THR A 203 -36.74 4.15 -5.18
C THR A 203 -35.54 3.54 -5.89
N PHE A 204 -35.70 2.37 -6.48
CA PHE A 204 -34.59 1.69 -7.16
C PHE A 204 -33.94 2.56 -8.25
N LYS A 205 -34.74 3.33 -8.97
CA LYS A 205 -34.27 4.22 -10.03
C LYS A 205 -33.42 5.36 -9.47
N ASP A 206 -33.84 5.97 -8.37
CA ASP A 206 -33.09 7.06 -7.73
C ASP A 206 -31.82 6.52 -7.06
N ALA A 207 -31.92 5.36 -6.38
CA ALA A 207 -30.77 4.67 -5.80
C ALA A 207 -29.68 4.39 -6.86
N LEU A 208 -30.06 3.88 -8.02
CA LEU A 208 -29.12 3.61 -9.13
C LEU A 208 -28.49 4.89 -9.66
N ARG A 209 -29.28 5.96 -9.79
CA ARG A 209 -28.80 7.25 -10.26
C ARG A 209 -27.78 7.88 -9.32
N GLU A 210 -28.07 7.90 -8.02
CA GLU A 210 -27.19 8.49 -7.02
C GLU A 210 -25.92 7.65 -6.85
N THR A 211 -26.03 6.31 -6.82
CA THR A 211 -24.85 5.42 -6.81
C THR A 211 -23.96 5.64 -8.05
N ALA A 212 -24.55 5.80 -9.24
CA ALA A 212 -23.80 6.10 -10.46
C ALA A 212 -23.08 7.46 -10.38
N LEU A 213 -23.69 8.46 -9.72
CA LEU A 213 -23.09 9.77 -9.49
C LEU A 213 -21.86 9.65 -8.56
N SER A 214 -22.01 8.97 -7.43
CA SER A 214 -20.91 8.70 -6.49
C SER A 214 -19.77 7.94 -7.16
N ILE A 215 -20.07 6.88 -7.92
CA ILE A 215 -19.08 6.14 -8.71
C ILE A 215 -18.35 7.09 -9.67
N LYS A 216 -19.08 7.89 -10.45
CA LYS A 216 -18.49 8.82 -11.41
C LYS A 216 -17.51 9.82 -10.77
N LEU A 217 -17.83 10.30 -9.57
CA LEU A 217 -16.98 11.23 -8.84
C LEU A 217 -15.69 10.56 -8.29
N GLY A 218 -15.80 9.35 -7.77
CA GLY A 218 -14.66 8.65 -7.17
C GLY A 218 -13.83 7.82 -8.15
N PHE A 219 -14.37 7.46 -9.32
CA PHE A 219 -13.79 6.49 -10.25
C PHE A 219 -12.36 6.82 -10.68
N VAL A 220 -12.07 8.08 -11.03
CA VAL A 220 -10.73 8.48 -11.49
C VAL A 220 -9.69 8.33 -10.40
N LEU A 221 -10.05 8.65 -9.15
CA LEU A 221 -9.14 8.50 -8.01
C LEU A 221 -8.88 7.03 -7.71
N THR A 222 -9.91 6.21 -7.71
CA THR A 222 -9.80 4.76 -7.47
C THR A 222 -8.95 4.09 -8.54
N ILE A 223 -9.19 4.36 -9.83
CA ILE A 223 -8.36 3.81 -10.92
C ILE A 223 -6.91 4.31 -10.83
N ALA A 224 -6.69 5.57 -10.48
CA ALA A 224 -5.34 6.07 -10.29
C ALA A 224 -4.58 5.30 -9.19
N ASN A 225 -5.22 5.06 -8.04
CA ASN A 225 -4.63 4.32 -6.94
C ASN A 225 -4.33 2.85 -7.35
N ILE A 226 -5.27 2.18 -8.02
CA ILE A 226 -5.11 0.79 -8.48
C ILE A 226 -4.01 0.67 -9.53
N THR A 227 -3.99 1.57 -10.52
CA THR A 227 -2.94 1.59 -11.54
C THR A 227 -1.55 1.75 -10.91
N GLY A 228 -1.44 2.59 -9.86
CA GLY A 228 -0.21 2.69 -9.07
C GLY A 228 0.20 1.37 -8.41
N SER A 229 -0.73 0.69 -7.77
CA SER A 229 -0.46 -0.61 -7.11
C SER A 229 -0.13 -1.73 -8.11
N LEU A 230 -0.68 -1.66 -9.33
CA LEU A 230 -0.41 -2.63 -10.39
C LEU A 230 1.02 -2.56 -10.94
N ILE A 231 1.75 -1.47 -10.76
CA ILE A 231 3.14 -1.36 -11.26
C ILE A 231 4.01 -2.49 -10.69
N ILE A 232 3.88 -2.77 -9.39
CA ILE A 232 4.57 -3.91 -8.76
C ILE A 232 3.73 -5.19 -8.88
N GLY A 233 2.41 -5.08 -8.84
CA GLY A 233 1.49 -6.21 -8.89
C GLY A 233 1.57 -7.01 -10.18
N ILE A 234 1.78 -6.35 -11.34
CA ILE A 234 1.88 -7.04 -12.62
C ILE A 234 3.09 -7.98 -12.69
N SER A 235 4.20 -7.62 -12.04
CA SER A 235 5.37 -8.50 -11.93
C SER A 235 5.03 -9.83 -11.27
N ARG A 236 4.22 -9.79 -10.21
CA ARG A 236 3.77 -10.99 -9.49
C ARG A 236 2.85 -11.85 -10.35
N ILE A 237 1.95 -11.22 -11.13
CA ILE A 237 1.06 -11.93 -12.06
C ILE A 237 1.89 -12.64 -13.15
N ILE A 238 2.86 -11.96 -13.74
CA ILE A 238 3.74 -12.54 -14.76
C ILE A 238 4.55 -13.70 -14.18
N ILE A 239 5.12 -13.52 -12.98
CA ILE A 239 5.94 -14.57 -12.34
C ILE A 239 5.09 -15.79 -12.00
N ASP A 240 3.89 -15.60 -11.48
CA ASP A 240 2.97 -16.71 -11.21
C ASP A 240 2.54 -17.46 -12.47
N SER A 241 2.24 -16.73 -13.55
CA SER A 241 1.77 -17.33 -14.80
C SER A 241 2.85 -18.07 -15.58
N VAL A 242 4.14 -17.66 -15.46
CA VAL A 242 5.24 -18.22 -16.26
C VAL A 242 6.05 -19.26 -15.47
N TRP A 243 6.32 -19.02 -14.19
CA TRP A 243 7.15 -19.89 -13.34
C TRP A 243 6.38 -20.58 -12.21
N GLY A 244 5.10 -20.27 -12.05
CA GLY A 244 4.22 -20.93 -11.12
C GLY A 244 4.26 -20.38 -9.69
N LEU A 245 3.51 -21.07 -8.82
CA LEU A 245 3.18 -20.61 -7.48
C LEU A 245 4.39 -20.49 -6.54
N SER A 246 5.38 -21.39 -6.63
CA SER A 246 6.58 -21.34 -5.78
C SER A 246 7.40 -20.08 -6.03
N ALA A 247 7.67 -19.75 -7.30
CA ALA A 247 8.37 -18.51 -7.66
C ALA A 247 7.59 -17.23 -7.23
N PHE A 248 6.26 -17.27 -7.37
CA PHE A 248 5.40 -16.21 -6.83
C PHE A 248 5.55 -16.08 -5.30
N GLY A 249 5.60 -17.19 -4.56
CA GLY A 249 5.76 -17.22 -3.11
C GLY A 249 7.09 -16.60 -2.66
N GLU A 250 8.19 -16.95 -3.33
CA GLU A 250 9.55 -16.44 -3.04
C GLU A 250 9.64 -14.91 -3.25
N VAL A 251 9.15 -14.42 -4.39
CA VAL A 251 9.11 -12.98 -4.67
C VAL A 251 8.19 -12.27 -3.67
N SER A 252 7.08 -12.90 -3.31
CA SER A 252 6.11 -12.34 -2.39
C SER A 252 6.63 -12.22 -0.96
N LEU A 253 7.50 -13.13 -0.50
CA LEU A 253 8.18 -13.01 0.77
C LEU A 253 9.08 -11.76 0.79
N SER A 254 9.92 -11.61 -0.22
CA SER A 254 10.82 -10.45 -0.34
C SER A 254 10.04 -9.14 -0.44
N LEU A 255 8.93 -9.11 -1.18
CA LEU A 255 8.01 -7.97 -1.21
C LEU A 255 7.37 -7.69 0.14
N SER A 256 7.01 -8.72 0.91
CA SER A 256 6.42 -8.53 2.25
C SER A 256 7.38 -7.86 3.21
N ILE A 257 8.68 -8.20 3.14
CA ILE A 257 9.74 -7.56 3.94
C ILE A 257 9.85 -6.07 3.57
N VAL A 258 9.83 -5.74 2.28
CA VAL A 258 9.91 -4.35 1.80
C VAL A 258 8.62 -3.58 2.09
N ASN A 259 7.45 -4.18 1.91
CA ASN A 259 6.16 -3.56 2.23
C ASN A 259 6.03 -3.22 3.71
N PHE A 260 6.69 -3.97 4.58
CA PHE A 260 6.79 -3.64 5.99
C PHE A 260 7.45 -2.28 6.20
N ALA A 261 8.56 -1.99 5.52
CA ALA A 261 9.20 -0.67 5.55
C ALA A 261 8.32 0.42 4.92
N LEU A 262 7.67 0.13 3.78
CA LEU A 262 6.76 1.06 3.11
C LEU A 262 5.54 1.42 3.97
N THR A 263 5.07 0.53 4.84
CA THR A 263 3.98 0.81 5.78
C THR A 263 4.33 1.97 6.71
N PHE A 264 5.55 2.05 7.22
CA PHE A 264 6.00 3.20 8.02
C PHE A 264 5.98 4.49 7.22
N ILE A 265 6.45 4.43 5.99
CA ILE A 265 6.55 5.59 5.10
C ILE A 265 5.15 6.14 4.80
N SER A 266 4.18 5.25 4.56
CA SER A 266 2.78 5.62 4.34
C SER A 266 2.15 6.33 5.54
N GLN A 267 2.54 5.98 6.78
CA GLN A 267 2.08 6.68 7.99
C GLN A 267 2.60 8.12 8.03
N VAL A 268 3.84 8.35 7.61
CA VAL A 268 4.41 9.70 7.50
C VAL A 268 3.62 10.51 6.45
N ALA A 269 3.31 9.94 5.30
CA ALA A 269 2.50 10.59 4.26
C ALA A 269 1.09 10.96 4.76
N MET A 270 0.45 10.08 5.54
CA MET A 270 -0.87 10.32 6.11
C MET A 270 -0.89 11.54 7.06
N VAL A 271 0.16 11.75 7.84
CA VAL A 271 0.30 12.91 8.73
C VAL A 271 0.68 14.17 7.96
N ALA A 272 1.53 14.04 6.95
CA ALA A 272 1.99 15.16 6.14
C ALA A 272 0.87 15.80 5.31
N PHE A 273 -0.05 15.00 4.77
CA PHE A 273 -1.13 15.46 3.90
C PHE A 273 -2.03 16.56 4.53
N PRO A 274 -2.63 16.38 5.72
CA PRO A 274 -3.42 17.42 6.35
C PRO A 274 -2.61 18.67 6.71
N ALA A 275 -1.38 18.49 7.18
CA ALA A 275 -0.48 19.59 7.53
C ALA A 275 -0.17 20.47 6.30
N LEU A 276 0.10 19.86 5.16
CA LEU A 276 0.34 20.57 3.89
C LEU A 276 -0.91 21.29 3.39
N ARG A 277 -2.08 20.68 3.53
CA ARG A 277 -3.34 21.31 3.13
C ARG A 277 -3.67 22.55 3.97
N LEU A 278 -3.33 22.51 5.26
CA LEU A 278 -3.52 23.65 6.19
C LEU A 278 -2.50 24.77 5.97
N ALA A 279 -1.32 24.49 5.43
CA ALA A 279 -0.25 25.47 5.18
C ALA A 279 -0.60 26.49 4.08
N GLY A 280 -1.64 26.25 3.29
CA GLY A 280 -2.15 27.14 2.26
C GLY A 280 -1.35 27.06 0.95
N ARG A 281 -1.99 27.53 -0.12
CA ARG A 281 -1.45 27.43 -1.50
C ARG A 281 -0.14 28.21 -1.70
N ASP A 282 0.04 29.29 -0.97
CA ASP A 282 1.21 30.18 -1.12
C ASP A 282 2.51 29.49 -0.69
N ASN A 283 2.43 28.54 0.23
CA ASN A 283 3.57 27.82 0.76
C ASN A 283 3.78 26.43 0.11
N GLU A 284 2.88 25.97 -0.76
CA GLU A 284 2.97 24.63 -1.37
C GLU A 284 4.31 24.40 -2.10
N ALA A 285 4.78 25.39 -2.87
CA ALA A 285 6.03 25.30 -3.64
C ALA A 285 7.25 25.14 -2.71
N TYR A 286 7.29 25.86 -1.60
CA TYR A 286 8.34 25.77 -0.60
C TYR A 286 8.34 24.38 0.07
N TYR A 287 7.20 23.90 0.53
CA TYR A 287 7.10 22.58 1.16
C TYR A 287 7.38 21.44 0.17
N TYR A 288 6.96 21.58 -1.10
CA TYR A 288 7.29 20.62 -2.15
C TYR A 288 8.81 20.49 -2.32
N ALA A 289 9.51 21.61 -2.50
CA ALA A 289 10.96 21.62 -2.67
C ALA A 289 11.66 20.99 -1.45
N GLN A 290 11.26 21.39 -0.24
CA GLN A 290 11.84 20.86 0.98
C GLN A 290 11.57 19.36 1.17
N MET A 291 10.34 18.90 0.96
CA MET A 291 10.02 17.47 1.12
C MET A 291 10.74 16.62 0.08
N ARG A 292 10.75 17.04 -1.19
CA ARG A 292 11.48 16.34 -2.25
C ARG A 292 12.96 16.20 -1.91
N ASP A 293 13.61 17.28 -1.52
CA ASP A 293 15.04 17.31 -1.26
C ASP A 293 15.42 16.54 0.01
N LEU A 294 14.62 16.69 1.07
CA LEU A 294 14.77 15.97 2.33
C LEU A 294 14.60 14.46 2.16
N ILE A 295 13.51 14.04 1.52
CA ILE A 295 13.18 12.64 1.32
C ILE A 295 14.18 11.99 0.36
N GLY A 296 14.56 12.70 -0.72
CA GLY A 296 15.55 12.22 -1.67
C GLY A 296 16.96 12.06 -1.05
N ALA A 297 17.29 12.86 -0.06
CA ALA A 297 18.56 12.74 0.66
C ALA A 297 18.57 11.62 1.71
N ILE A 298 17.43 11.37 2.39
CA ILE A 298 17.33 10.39 3.49
C ILE A 298 17.08 8.97 2.99
N LEU A 299 16.15 8.78 2.04
CA LEU A 299 15.69 7.44 1.69
C LEU A 299 16.77 6.47 1.19
N PRO A 300 17.81 6.91 0.46
CA PRO A 300 18.91 6.00 0.09
C PRO A 300 19.64 5.36 1.29
N VAL A 301 19.53 5.95 2.50
CA VAL A 301 20.05 5.33 3.73
C VAL A 301 19.42 3.95 3.99
N ALA A 302 18.24 3.68 3.43
CA ALA A 302 17.63 2.36 3.48
C ALA A 302 18.55 1.25 2.95
N PHE A 303 19.44 1.53 2.00
CA PHE A 303 20.37 0.53 1.47
C PHE A 303 21.33 -0.06 2.53
N LEU A 304 21.62 0.66 3.61
CA LEU A 304 22.41 0.12 4.72
C LEU A 304 21.73 -1.04 5.44
N PHE A 305 20.39 -1.06 5.43
CA PHE A 305 19.64 -2.12 6.09
C PHE A 305 19.57 -3.41 5.27
N PHE A 306 19.98 -3.39 4.00
CA PHE A 306 19.98 -4.57 3.15
C PHE A 306 20.83 -5.72 3.71
N ALA A 307 22.09 -5.46 4.02
CA ALA A 307 22.99 -6.52 4.50
C ALA A 307 22.56 -7.09 5.86
N PRO A 308 22.22 -6.29 6.89
CA PRO A 308 21.64 -6.79 8.13
C PRO A 308 20.35 -7.60 7.94
N ILE A 309 19.43 -7.13 7.09
CA ILE A 309 18.16 -7.81 6.84
C ILE A 309 18.40 -9.12 6.09
N LYS A 310 19.21 -9.12 5.04
CA LYS A 310 19.55 -10.34 4.29
C LYS A 310 20.23 -11.39 5.18
N TRP A 311 21.14 -10.96 6.06
CA TRP A 311 21.79 -11.84 7.04
C TRP A 311 20.80 -12.41 8.05
N LEU A 312 19.96 -11.58 8.66
CA LEU A 312 18.98 -11.99 9.66
C LEU A 312 17.94 -12.96 9.06
N VAL A 313 17.40 -12.62 7.89
CA VAL A 313 16.39 -13.44 7.21
C VAL A 313 17.02 -14.75 6.72
N GLY A 314 18.27 -14.76 6.26
CA GLY A 314 18.99 -15.97 5.87
C GLY A 314 19.20 -16.95 7.02
N ILE A 315 19.42 -16.48 8.25
CA ILE A 315 19.49 -17.32 9.45
C ILE A 315 18.09 -17.76 9.90
N TRP A 316 17.11 -16.85 9.83
CA TRP A 316 15.75 -17.09 10.32
C TRP A 316 14.93 -18.00 9.42
N LEU A 317 15.05 -17.82 8.09
CA LEU A 317 14.31 -18.50 7.03
C LEU A 317 15.26 -19.13 5.99
N PRO A 318 16.10 -20.11 6.36
CA PRO A 318 17.09 -20.69 5.45
C PRO A 318 16.45 -21.34 4.21
N GLN A 319 15.22 -21.85 4.32
CA GLN A 319 14.46 -22.43 3.21
C GLN A 319 14.12 -21.42 2.11
N TYR A 320 14.21 -20.11 2.39
CA TYR A 320 13.93 -19.02 1.43
C TYR A 320 15.22 -18.29 0.99
N SER A 321 16.38 -18.93 1.07
CA SER A 321 17.66 -18.31 0.69
C SER A 321 17.67 -17.77 -0.74
N GLU A 322 17.01 -18.46 -1.69
CA GLU A 322 16.88 -18.03 -3.08
C GLU A 322 16.03 -16.77 -3.21
N SER A 323 14.99 -16.61 -2.39
CA SER A 323 14.14 -15.43 -2.42
C SER A 323 14.88 -14.15 -2.00
N LEU A 324 15.96 -14.27 -1.21
CA LEU A 324 16.72 -13.11 -0.74
C LEU A 324 17.48 -12.36 -1.86
N VAL A 325 17.64 -12.97 -3.04
CA VAL A 325 18.19 -12.29 -4.21
C VAL A 325 17.27 -11.17 -4.67
N TYR A 326 15.96 -11.35 -4.56
CA TYR A 326 14.99 -10.32 -4.97
C TYR A 326 15.06 -9.06 -4.10
N LEU A 327 15.57 -9.15 -2.86
CA LEU A 327 15.77 -7.97 -2.01
C LEU A 327 16.72 -6.95 -2.65
N ALA A 328 17.73 -7.40 -3.43
CA ALA A 328 18.65 -6.52 -4.13
C ALA A 328 17.95 -5.54 -5.09
N VAL A 329 16.85 -5.98 -5.70
CA VAL A 329 16.02 -5.16 -6.59
C VAL A 329 14.96 -4.39 -5.80
N LEU A 330 14.37 -5.04 -4.80
CA LEU A 330 13.23 -4.48 -4.07
C LEU A 330 13.60 -3.31 -3.16
N PHE A 331 14.86 -3.22 -2.70
CA PHE A 331 15.32 -2.04 -1.96
C PHE A 331 15.30 -0.75 -2.81
N PRO A 332 15.88 -0.72 -4.04
CA PRO A 332 15.67 0.40 -4.97
C PRO A 332 14.21 0.69 -5.29
N VAL A 333 13.39 -0.35 -5.52
CA VAL A 333 11.94 -0.19 -5.73
C VAL A 333 11.30 0.50 -4.53
N CYS A 334 11.63 0.08 -3.29
CA CYS A 334 11.14 0.70 -2.06
C CYS A 334 11.51 2.18 -1.97
N VAL A 335 12.75 2.54 -2.29
CA VAL A 335 13.22 3.94 -2.24
C VAL A 335 12.43 4.81 -3.21
N PHE A 336 12.24 4.38 -4.45
CA PHE A 336 11.51 5.17 -5.43
C PHE A 336 10.00 5.18 -5.19
N GLU A 337 9.41 4.05 -4.73
CA GLU A 337 8.00 4.00 -4.35
C GLU A 337 7.70 4.93 -3.18
N ALA A 338 8.56 4.93 -2.16
CA ALA A 338 8.46 5.84 -1.04
C ALA A 338 8.57 7.32 -1.46
N GLN A 339 9.51 7.64 -2.35
CA GLN A 339 9.63 8.99 -2.90
C GLN A 339 8.40 9.38 -3.72
N ALA A 340 7.87 8.46 -4.52
CA ALA A 340 6.66 8.69 -5.29
C ALA A 340 5.46 8.95 -4.37
N ASP A 341 5.26 8.14 -3.33
CA ASP A 341 4.12 8.29 -2.42
C ASP A 341 4.21 9.56 -1.57
N LEU A 342 5.38 9.82 -0.95
CA LEU A 342 5.55 10.97 -0.07
C LEU A 342 5.56 12.31 -0.81
N VAL A 343 6.11 12.34 -2.04
CA VAL A 343 6.27 13.58 -2.79
C VAL A 343 5.20 13.70 -3.88
N VAL A 344 5.12 12.73 -4.80
CA VAL A 344 4.27 12.87 -5.98
C VAL A 344 2.80 12.70 -5.63
N VAL A 345 2.43 11.56 -5.04
CA VAL A 345 1.03 11.24 -4.73
C VAL A 345 0.46 12.22 -3.71
N THR A 346 1.23 12.54 -2.66
CA THR A 346 0.79 13.48 -1.61
C THR A 346 0.49 14.86 -2.19
N PHE A 347 1.39 15.46 -2.97
CA PHE A 347 1.18 16.79 -3.54
C PHE A 347 0.11 16.81 -4.64
N MET A 348 -0.04 15.75 -5.44
CA MET A 348 -1.14 15.65 -6.39
C MET A 348 -2.51 15.54 -5.69
N LYS A 349 -2.60 14.83 -4.56
CA LYS A 349 -3.81 14.79 -3.74
C LYS A 349 -4.12 16.14 -3.09
N VAL A 350 -3.13 16.85 -2.56
CA VAL A 350 -3.30 18.22 -2.02
C VAL A 350 -3.88 19.15 -3.08
N ARG A 351 -3.40 19.05 -4.31
CA ARG A 351 -3.87 19.85 -5.45
C ARG A 351 -5.20 19.38 -6.05
N SER A 352 -5.71 18.22 -5.62
CA SER A 352 -6.91 17.60 -6.21
C SER A 352 -6.77 17.36 -7.72
N GLU A 353 -5.62 16.81 -8.16
CA GLU A 353 -5.29 16.49 -9.55
C GLU A 353 -5.32 14.96 -9.84
N PRO A 354 -6.44 14.24 -9.64
CA PRO A 354 -6.50 12.78 -9.80
C PRO A 354 -6.30 12.31 -11.25
N LYS A 355 -6.67 13.15 -12.24
CA LYS A 355 -6.47 12.83 -13.67
C LYS A 355 -4.98 12.82 -14.03
N ALA A 356 -4.21 13.77 -13.51
CA ALA A 356 -2.76 13.82 -13.74
C ALA A 356 -2.07 12.62 -13.03
N LEU A 357 -2.48 12.28 -11.81
CA LEU A 357 -2.00 11.10 -11.11
C LEU A 357 -2.30 9.80 -11.87
N PHE A 358 -3.50 9.67 -12.42
CA PHE A 358 -3.87 8.52 -13.26
C PHE A 358 -3.01 8.43 -14.51
N ALA A 359 -2.83 9.53 -15.24
CA ALA A 359 -2.00 9.55 -16.46
C ALA A 359 -0.53 9.15 -16.16
N LEU A 360 0.03 9.64 -15.05
CA LEU A 360 1.37 9.26 -14.59
C LEU A 360 1.48 7.79 -14.25
N ASN A 361 0.54 7.27 -13.48
CA ASN A 361 0.52 5.86 -13.11
C ASN A 361 0.32 4.95 -14.33
N LEU A 362 -0.51 5.38 -15.30
CA LEU A 362 -0.71 4.64 -16.55
C LEU A 362 0.56 4.60 -17.40
N ALA A 363 1.28 5.73 -17.52
CA ALA A 363 2.56 5.79 -18.23
C ALA A 363 3.62 4.91 -17.55
N ALA A 364 3.67 4.93 -16.21
CA ALA A 364 4.56 4.09 -15.42
C ALA A 364 4.23 2.60 -15.58
N LEU A 365 2.95 2.23 -15.51
CA LEU A 365 2.50 0.85 -15.74
C LEU A 365 2.82 0.39 -17.17
N GLY A 366 2.56 1.22 -18.17
CA GLY A 366 2.89 0.91 -19.57
C GLY A 366 4.39 0.68 -19.78
N SER A 367 5.24 1.56 -19.21
CA SER A 367 6.70 1.39 -19.27
C SER A 367 7.18 0.14 -18.52
N CYS A 368 6.53 -0.19 -17.39
CA CYS A 368 6.80 -1.40 -16.62
C CYS A 368 6.49 -2.66 -17.44
N VAL A 369 5.29 -2.74 -18.03
CA VAL A 369 4.84 -3.88 -18.84
C VAL A 369 5.75 -4.08 -20.07
N LEU A 370 6.11 -2.98 -20.75
CA LEU A 370 7.05 -3.04 -21.88
C LEU A 370 8.43 -3.56 -21.46
N ALA A 371 8.99 -3.05 -20.37
CA ALA A 371 10.28 -3.49 -19.87
C ALA A 371 10.25 -4.95 -19.42
N GLN A 372 9.16 -5.39 -18.77
CA GLN A 372 8.97 -6.78 -18.36
C GLN A 372 8.77 -7.72 -19.56
N GLY A 373 8.04 -7.29 -20.59
CA GLY A 373 7.90 -8.05 -21.84
C GLY A 373 9.26 -8.27 -22.52
N ILE A 374 10.09 -7.23 -22.59
CA ILE A 374 11.45 -7.31 -23.10
C ILE A 374 12.31 -8.25 -22.25
N ALA A 375 12.27 -8.11 -20.93
CA ALA A 375 13.01 -8.96 -20.00
C ALA A 375 12.59 -10.43 -20.10
N LEU A 376 11.31 -10.71 -20.29
CA LEU A 376 10.75 -12.03 -20.46
C LEU A 376 11.25 -12.71 -21.76
N VAL A 377 11.32 -11.95 -22.86
CA VAL A 377 11.76 -12.47 -24.17
C VAL A 377 13.29 -12.68 -24.22
N ILE A 378 14.08 -11.75 -23.64
CA ILE A 378 15.54 -11.76 -23.79
C ILE A 378 16.21 -12.62 -22.70
N ILE A 379 15.80 -12.49 -21.44
CA ILE A 379 16.53 -13.07 -20.29
C ILE A 379 15.76 -14.27 -19.70
N HIS A 380 14.43 -14.21 -19.70
CA HIS A 380 13.51 -15.27 -19.26
C HIS A 380 13.79 -15.78 -17.83
N THR A 381 13.93 -14.86 -16.86
CA THR A 381 14.07 -15.21 -15.44
C THR A 381 13.13 -14.36 -14.56
N PRO A 382 12.62 -14.90 -13.42
CA PRO A 382 11.81 -14.11 -12.48
C PRO A 382 12.55 -12.86 -11.99
N PHE A 383 13.86 -12.96 -11.81
CA PHE A 383 14.72 -11.86 -11.38
C PHE A 383 14.72 -10.71 -12.39
N SER A 384 14.82 -11.02 -13.70
CA SER A 384 14.82 -9.99 -14.74
C SER A 384 13.47 -9.24 -14.83
N VAL A 385 12.37 -9.94 -14.60
CA VAL A 385 11.02 -9.32 -14.51
C VAL A 385 10.95 -8.37 -13.31
N MET A 386 11.54 -8.75 -12.18
CA MET A 386 11.60 -7.86 -11.00
C MET A 386 12.53 -6.67 -11.24
N VAL A 387 13.67 -6.83 -11.91
CA VAL A 387 14.54 -5.70 -12.32
C VAL A 387 13.77 -4.74 -13.24
N ALA A 388 13.01 -5.27 -14.19
CA ALA A 388 12.21 -4.46 -15.10
C ALA A 388 11.11 -3.64 -14.37
N SER A 389 10.61 -4.11 -13.22
CA SER A 389 9.65 -3.35 -12.41
C SER A 389 10.23 -2.02 -11.90
N LEU A 390 11.55 -1.96 -11.66
CA LEU A 390 12.23 -0.73 -11.27
C LEU A 390 12.06 0.38 -12.31
N VAL A 391 11.98 0.03 -13.60
CA VAL A 391 11.73 1.00 -14.67
C VAL A 391 10.39 1.70 -14.46
N GLY A 392 9.33 0.92 -14.20
CA GLY A 392 7.99 1.49 -13.96
C GLY A 392 7.95 2.40 -12.74
N VAL A 393 8.49 1.95 -11.62
CA VAL A 393 8.50 2.73 -10.37
C VAL A 393 9.37 3.99 -10.52
N PHE A 394 10.52 3.90 -11.19
CA PHE A 394 11.35 5.05 -11.48
C PHE A 394 10.67 6.05 -12.41
N VAL A 395 9.99 5.59 -13.47
CA VAL A 395 9.21 6.45 -14.38
C VAL A 395 8.10 7.17 -13.61
N ARG A 396 7.37 6.48 -12.72
CA ARG A 396 6.36 7.08 -11.84
C ARG A 396 6.94 8.24 -11.04
N TYR A 397 8.06 8.01 -10.38
CA TYR A 397 8.75 9.02 -9.59
C TYR A 397 9.28 10.17 -10.45
N ALA A 398 10.07 9.88 -11.48
CA ALA A 398 10.75 10.88 -12.30
C ALA A 398 9.76 11.77 -13.07
N ALA A 399 8.75 11.17 -13.70
CA ALA A 399 7.70 11.90 -14.40
C ALA A 399 6.85 12.74 -13.43
N GLY A 400 6.54 12.22 -12.24
CA GLY A 400 5.82 12.94 -11.21
C GLY A 400 6.59 14.16 -10.67
N VAL A 401 7.87 13.97 -10.36
CA VAL A 401 8.76 15.07 -9.93
C VAL A 401 8.95 16.09 -11.05
N HIS A 402 9.05 15.64 -12.31
CA HIS A 402 9.14 16.55 -13.45
C HIS A 402 7.85 17.39 -13.60
N TYR A 403 6.68 16.75 -13.53
CA TYR A 403 5.39 17.42 -13.61
C TYR A 403 5.21 18.48 -12.51
N LEU A 404 5.39 18.07 -11.24
CA LEU A 404 5.28 18.97 -10.10
C LEU A 404 6.39 20.05 -10.09
N GLY A 405 7.61 19.66 -10.47
CA GLY A 405 8.75 20.56 -10.57
C GLY A 405 8.55 21.67 -11.61
N THR A 406 7.85 21.37 -12.70
CA THR A 406 7.43 22.39 -13.70
C THR A 406 6.37 23.31 -13.10
N ARG A 407 5.40 22.73 -12.39
CA ARG A 407 4.26 23.44 -11.80
C ARG A 407 4.69 24.40 -10.68
N TYR A 408 5.60 23.94 -9.82
CA TYR A 408 6.14 24.72 -8.70
C TYR A 408 7.41 25.53 -9.04
N ARG A 409 7.89 25.48 -10.30
CA ARG A 409 9.15 26.08 -10.74
C ARG A 409 10.36 25.69 -9.89
N SER A 410 10.34 24.46 -9.38
CA SER A 410 11.39 23.90 -8.54
C SER A 410 11.78 22.52 -9.05
N ARG A 411 12.94 22.41 -9.70
CA ARG A 411 13.47 21.16 -10.26
C ARG A 411 14.78 20.80 -9.58
N ASN A 412 14.96 19.52 -9.27
CA ASN A 412 16.23 18.98 -8.78
C ASN A 412 16.51 17.65 -9.49
N VAL A 413 16.88 17.73 -10.76
CA VAL A 413 17.20 16.56 -11.60
C VAL A 413 18.45 15.85 -11.09
N ARG A 414 19.43 16.61 -10.56
CA ARG A 414 20.66 16.06 -9.99
C ARG A 414 20.37 15.02 -8.90
N LEU A 415 19.47 15.34 -7.97
CA LEU A 415 19.11 14.44 -6.88
C LEU A 415 18.48 13.14 -7.41
N ALA A 416 17.56 13.22 -8.37
CA ALA A 416 16.92 12.04 -8.96
C ALA A 416 17.93 11.16 -9.71
N VAL A 417 18.83 11.76 -10.50
CA VAL A 417 19.89 11.03 -11.23
C VAL A 417 20.88 10.40 -10.25
N CYS A 418 21.29 11.13 -9.22
CA CYS A 418 22.19 10.62 -8.19
C CYS A 418 21.57 9.41 -7.45
N THR A 419 20.30 9.51 -7.05
CA THR A 419 19.58 8.41 -6.41
C THR A 419 19.47 7.18 -7.34
N LEU A 420 19.20 7.40 -8.63
CA LEU A 420 19.16 6.29 -9.61
C LEU A 420 20.54 5.62 -9.76
N THR A 421 21.59 6.41 -9.90
CA THR A 421 22.97 5.89 -10.03
C THR A 421 23.36 5.07 -8.80
N VAL A 422 23.09 5.60 -7.60
CA VAL A 422 23.34 4.87 -6.34
C VAL A 422 22.51 3.58 -6.27
N SER A 423 21.26 3.62 -6.69
CA SER A 423 20.37 2.43 -6.73
C SER A 423 20.90 1.33 -7.67
N ILE A 424 21.37 1.70 -8.85
CA ILE A 424 21.94 0.74 -9.83
C ILE A 424 23.24 0.15 -9.27
N LEU A 425 24.16 0.97 -8.78
CA LEU A 425 25.43 0.52 -8.21
C LEU A 425 25.21 -0.36 -6.96
N PHE A 426 24.24 0.02 -6.11
CA PHE A 426 23.81 -0.82 -4.99
C PHE A 426 23.32 -2.20 -5.48
N MET A 427 22.42 -2.23 -6.45
CA MET A 427 21.88 -3.48 -6.99
C MET A 427 22.98 -4.38 -7.54
N ILE A 428 23.93 -3.83 -8.30
CA ILE A 428 25.08 -4.57 -8.81
C ILE A 428 25.91 -5.15 -7.65
N SER A 429 26.27 -4.34 -6.65
CA SER A 429 27.05 -4.79 -5.50
C SER A 429 26.31 -5.86 -4.67
N ALA A 430 24.98 -5.71 -4.50
CA ALA A 430 24.14 -6.66 -3.77
C ALA A 430 24.02 -8.03 -4.45
N CYS A 431 24.15 -8.07 -5.80
CA CYS A 431 24.13 -9.31 -6.58
C CYS A 431 25.49 -9.96 -6.76
N THR A 432 26.59 -9.19 -6.72
CA THR A 432 27.92 -9.71 -7.09
C THR A 432 28.89 -9.85 -5.94
N MET A 433 28.64 -9.20 -4.80
CA MET A 433 29.57 -9.16 -3.68
C MET A 433 29.04 -9.91 -2.45
N GLU A 434 29.95 -10.35 -1.60
CA GLU A 434 29.62 -10.86 -0.27
C GLU A 434 29.04 -9.75 0.63
N LEU A 435 28.24 -10.13 1.63
CA LEU A 435 27.53 -9.17 2.49
C LEU A 435 28.41 -8.11 3.14
N PRO A 436 29.61 -8.42 3.72
CA PRO A 436 30.47 -7.39 4.30
C PRO A 436 30.99 -6.38 3.27
N ALA A 437 31.39 -6.88 2.06
CA ALA A 437 31.86 -6.04 0.98
C ALA A 437 30.72 -5.17 0.42
N CYS A 438 29.54 -5.76 0.22
CA CYS A 438 28.33 -5.03 -0.18
C CYS A 438 27.99 -3.91 0.82
N PHE A 439 28.06 -4.18 2.13
CA PHE A 439 27.82 -3.17 3.17
C PHE A 439 28.83 -2.02 3.09
N ALA A 440 30.12 -2.31 2.92
CA ALA A 440 31.16 -1.31 2.76
C ALA A 440 30.91 -0.44 1.51
N VAL A 441 30.54 -1.05 0.38
CA VAL A 441 30.16 -0.32 -0.85
C VAL A 441 28.94 0.56 -0.60
N CYS A 442 27.91 0.08 0.12
CA CYS A 442 26.76 0.90 0.47
C CYS A 442 27.16 2.16 1.27
N VAL A 443 28.06 2.03 2.25
CA VAL A 443 28.57 3.18 3.02
C VAL A 443 29.27 4.18 2.09
N LEU A 444 30.12 3.72 1.16
CA LEU A 444 30.81 4.58 0.20
C LEU A 444 29.83 5.28 -0.78
N LEU A 445 28.84 4.53 -1.28
CA LEU A 445 27.81 5.09 -2.17
C LEU A 445 26.98 6.17 -1.47
N LEU A 446 26.64 5.97 -0.20
CA LEU A 446 25.92 6.96 0.59
C LEU A 446 26.78 8.17 0.94
N ALA A 447 28.06 7.97 1.22
CA ALA A 447 29.00 9.09 1.42
C ALA A 447 29.11 9.93 0.13
N ALA A 448 29.24 9.28 -1.03
CA ALA A 448 29.26 9.95 -2.32
C ALA A 448 27.93 10.68 -2.60
N HIS A 449 26.78 10.01 -2.35
CA HIS A 449 25.45 10.63 -2.47
C HIS A 449 25.31 11.87 -1.60
N SER A 450 25.74 11.79 -0.33
CA SER A 450 25.67 12.90 0.62
C SER A 450 26.62 14.03 0.24
N PHE A 451 27.79 13.71 -0.31
CA PHE A 451 28.74 14.71 -0.79
C PHE A 451 28.22 15.47 -2.00
N VAL A 452 27.64 14.75 -3.00
CA VAL A 452 27.04 15.37 -4.19
C VAL A 452 25.83 16.23 -3.82
N ASN A 453 25.02 15.79 -2.85
CA ASN A 453 23.81 16.47 -2.40
C ASN A 453 24.01 17.14 -1.02
N ARG A 454 25.22 17.73 -0.80
CA ARG A 454 25.58 18.33 0.49
C ARG A 454 24.69 19.49 0.94
N ALA A 455 24.10 20.22 -0.01
CA ALA A 455 23.17 21.31 0.29
C ALA A 455 21.86 20.76 0.90
N GLU A 456 21.32 19.70 0.33
CA GLU A 456 20.12 19.00 0.78
C GLU A 456 20.37 18.31 2.13
N CYS A 457 21.52 17.66 2.30
CA CYS A 457 21.91 17.05 3.57
C CYS A 457 22.19 18.09 4.66
N GLY A 458 22.73 19.27 4.30
CA GLY A 458 22.95 20.39 5.24
C GLY A 458 21.64 20.91 5.84
N MET A 459 20.59 21.04 5.03
CA MET A 459 19.25 21.41 5.52
C MET A 459 18.70 20.43 6.55
N LEU A 460 19.00 19.13 6.41
CA LEU A 460 18.64 18.10 7.39
C LEU A 460 19.28 18.36 8.75
N VAL A 461 20.60 18.60 8.75
CA VAL A 461 21.38 18.82 9.97
C VAL A 461 20.91 20.10 10.69
N GLU A 462 20.61 21.16 9.95
CA GLU A 462 20.09 22.40 10.52
C GLU A 462 18.70 22.21 11.16
N LYS A 463 17.78 21.53 10.47
CA LYS A 463 16.46 21.22 11.02
C LYS A 463 16.54 20.33 12.26
N ALA A 464 17.39 19.31 12.23
CA ALA A 464 17.62 18.45 13.39
C ALA A 464 18.17 19.25 14.59
N LYS A 465 19.08 20.19 14.36
CA LYS A 465 19.61 21.09 15.41
C LYS A 465 18.54 22.04 15.96
N GLN A 466 17.68 22.60 15.11
CA GLN A 466 16.57 23.45 15.52
C GLN A 466 15.58 22.69 16.43
N LEU A 467 15.16 21.47 16.03
CA LEU A 467 14.28 20.64 16.84
C LEU A 467 14.91 20.20 18.17
N ALA A 468 16.22 19.92 18.17
CA ALA A 468 16.94 19.60 19.40
C ALA A 468 17.14 20.83 20.32
N GLY A 469 17.28 22.02 19.75
CA GLY A 469 17.36 23.30 20.49
C GLY A 469 16.05 23.68 21.14
N GLU A 470 14.91 23.52 20.45
CA GLU A 470 13.58 23.79 21.00
C GLU A 470 13.19 22.83 22.14
N LYS A 471 13.68 21.56 22.11
CA LYS A 471 13.51 20.62 23.24
C LYS A 471 14.34 20.97 24.47
N ARG A 472 15.43 21.73 24.33
CA ARG A 472 16.26 22.18 25.46
C ARG A 472 15.77 23.48 26.09
N SER A 473 14.89 24.23 25.39
CA SER A 473 14.32 25.49 25.88
C SER A 473 12.91 25.33 26.48
N ARG A 474 12.35 24.13 26.47
CA ARG A 474 11.12 23.72 27.18
C ARG A 474 11.50 22.81 28.35
#